data_ea3f5062b873c5707efc65a953f61684
#
_entry.id   ea3f5062b873c5707efc65a953f61684
#
_cell.length_a   1.000
_cell.length_b   1.000
_cell.length_c   1.000
_cell.angle_alpha   90.00
_cell.angle_beta   90.00
_cell.angle_gamma   90.00
#
_symmetry.space_group_name_H-M   'P 1'
#
loop_
_entity.id
_entity.type
_entity.pdbx_description
1 polymer ?
#
loop_
_entity_poly.entity_id
_entity_poly.type
_entity_poly.pdbx_seq_one_letter_code
_entity_poly.pdbx_strand_id
1 'polypeptide(L)'
;MGKLFHRILYRLLSLENYLRVVSRMFFVYRALGLGRKGRALEYVYHLPQLVRKGDTAIDIGANLGYYARPIADIVGAEGHLYAVEPVPVIFSVLQRNMRGRDNATLLNYALGEEERAIEMANDSVAAAGYFGTGRNFVSEGELSKDAVRFTAQMRRGSQLFADLERIDFIKCDIEGYERVVIPELKPLLERHHPTLLIETDGATRRDIVSLMVDLGYRAYMLEAGVEVPLEVESDKDIIFRYNR
;
A
#
# COMPACT_ATOMS: atom_id res chain seq x y z
N MET A 1 2.68 5.17 18.93
CA MET A 1 2.39 6.51 19.50
C MET A 1 0.96 6.56 20.03
N GLY A 2 0.70 7.25 21.15
CA GLY A 2 -0.64 7.25 21.74
C GLY A 2 -1.64 8.11 20.96
N LYS A 3 -2.93 7.74 20.95
CA LYS A 3 -4.01 8.47 20.29
C LYS A 3 -4.07 9.96 20.71
N LEU A 4 -3.74 10.28 21.96
CA LEU A 4 -3.71 11.65 22.47
C LEU A 4 -2.65 12.52 21.75
N PHE A 5 -1.46 11.98 21.50
CA PHE A 5 -0.42 12.68 20.77
C PHE A 5 -0.84 13.04 19.34
N HIS A 6 -1.46 12.09 18.60
CA HIS A 6 -2.00 12.35 17.27
C HIS A 6 -3.08 13.43 17.28
N ARG A 7 -3.98 13.44 18.27
CA ARG A 7 -5.02 14.47 18.42
C ARG A 7 -4.45 15.87 18.67
N ILE A 8 -3.43 15.97 19.51
CA ILE A 8 -2.76 17.26 19.80
C ILE A 8 -2.09 17.78 18.53
N LEU A 9 -1.28 16.96 17.86
CA LEU A 9 -0.59 17.36 16.62
C LEU A 9 -1.59 17.77 15.53
N TYR A 10 -2.66 17.01 15.36
CA TYR A 10 -3.68 17.28 14.34
C TYR A 10 -4.41 18.60 14.58
N ARG A 11 -4.61 19.01 15.85
CA ARG A 11 -5.22 20.29 16.22
C ARG A 11 -4.29 21.49 16.03
N LEU A 12 -2.99 21.29 16.17
CA LEU A 12 -2.00 22.37 16.15
C LEU A 12 -1.40 22.61 14.75
N LEU A 13 -1.45 21.63 13.87
CA LEU A 13 -0.79 21.66 12.57
C LEU A 13 -1.83 21.61 11.43
N SER A 14 -1.47 22.20 10.28
CA SER A 14 -2.19 21.87 9.04
C SER A 14 -2.11 20.38 8.74
N LEU A 15 -3.07 19.82 7.99
CA LEU A 15 -3.10 18.40 7.65
C LEU A 15 -1.76 17.95 7.04
N GLU A 16 -1.23 18.70 6.08
CA GLU A 16 0.04 18.37 5.44
C GLU A 16 1.22 18.33 6.43
N ASN A 17 1.32 19.32 7.33
CA ASN A 17 2.38 19.36 8.32
C ASN A 17 2.24 18.24 9.36
N TYR A 18 1.01 17.93 9.77
CA TYR A 18 0.73 16.77 10.61
C TYR A 18 1.23 15.47 9.97
N LEU A 19 0.90 15.23 8.70
CA LEU A 19 1.34 14.05 7.95
C LEU A 19 2.88 13.98 7.80
N ARG A 20 3.52 15.13 7.58
CA ARG A 20 5.01 15.22 7.54
C ARG A 20 5.64 14.82 8.86
N VAL A 21 5.11 15.29 9.98
CA VAL A 21 5.62 14.94 11.31
C VAL A 21 5.44 13.45 11.57
N VAL A 22 4.25 12.91 11.31
CA VAL A 22 3.94 11.49 11.54
C VAL A 22 4.84 10.59 10.69
N SER A 23 4.99 10.88 9.40
CA SER A 23 5.86 10.09 8.52
C SER A 23 7.32 10.16 8.93
N ARG A 24 7.81 11.36 9.31
CA ARG A 24 9.20 11.52 9.77
C ARG A 24 9.46 10.72 11.04
N MET A 25 8.53 10.72 11.98
CA MET A 25 8.65 9.92 13.20
C MET A 25 8.70 8.42 12.88
N PHE A 26 7.86 7.93 11.96
CA PHE A 26 7.91 6.55 11.51
C PHE A 26 9.29 6.18 10.92
N PHE A 27 9.83 7.01 10.03
CA PHE A 27 11.14 6.72 9.42
C PHE A 27 12.29 6.75 10.43
N VAL A 28 12.25 7.67 11.40
CA VAL A 28 13.22 7.69 12.50
C VAL A 28 13.07 6.42 13.37
N TYR A 29 11.84 6.07 13.75
CA TYR A 29 11.56 4.87 14.55
C TYR A 29 12.10 3.61 13.85
N ARG A 30 11.86 3.46 12.55
CA ARG A 30 12.37 2.37 11.74
C ARG A 30 13.91 2.41 11.61
N ALA A 31 14.51 3.58 11.38
CA ALA A 31 15.97 3.72 11.25
C ALA A 31 16.71 3.34 12.54
N LEU A 32 16.09 3.53 13.69
CA LEU A 32 16.60 3.09 15.00
C LEU A 32 16.36 1.59 15.25
N GLY A 33 15.80 0.84 14.29
CA GLY A 33 15.50 -0.58 14.44
C GLY A 33 14.34 -0.89 15.39
N LEU A 34 13.59 0.14 15.81
CA LEU A 34 12.48 -0.02 16.75
C LEU A 34 11.28 -0.67 16.06
N GLY A 35 10.50 -1.43 16.82
CA GLY A 35 9.33 -2.15 16.29
C GLY A 35 9.64 -3.41 15.48
N ARG A 36 10.91 -3.84 15.38
CA ARG A 36 11.32 -5.01 14.59
C ARG A 36 10.66 -6.32 15.02
N LYS A 37 10.30 -6.42 16.30
CA LYS A 37 9.59 -7.58 16.87
C LYS A 37 8.08 -7.36 17.00
N GLY A 38 7.57 -6.23 16.51
CA GLY A 38 6.16 -5.88 16.62
C GLY A 38 5.40 -6.20 15.33
N ARG A 39 4.17 -6.70 15.46
CA ARG A 39 3.29 -7.05 14.31
C ARG A 39 3.14 -5.92 13.29
N ALA A 40 3.04 -4.67 13.76
CA ALA A 40 2.77 -3.51 12.90
C ALA A 40 3.86 -3.22 11.84
N LEU A 41 5.10 -3.69 12.02
CA LEU A 41 6.20 -3.48 11.08
C LEU A 41 6.82 -4.80 10.59
N GLU A 42 6.23 -5.92 10.91
CA GLU A 42 6.76 -7.25 10.59
C GLU A 42 7.03 -7.38 9.08
N TYR A 43 6.05 -7.04 8.24
CA TYR A 43 6.17 -7.11 6.78
C TYR A 43 7.15 -6.08 6.21
N VAL A 44 7.23 -4.87 6.78
CA VAL A 44 8.22 -3.85 6.36
C VAL A 44 9.66 -4.35 6.60
N TYR A 45 9.89 -5.04 7.72
CA TYR A 45 11.20 -5.64 8.01
C TYR A 45 11.46 -6.92 7.22
N HIS A 46 10.42 -7.57 6.70
CA HIS A 46 10.53 -8.77 5.85
C HIS A 46 10.75 -8.44 4.36
N LEU A 47 10.59 -7.19 3.93
CA LEU A 47 10.77 -6.78 2.53
C LEU A 47 12.04 -7.31 1.84
N PRO A 48 13.22 -7.40 2.50
CA PRO A 48 14.43 -7.97 1.86
C PRO A 48 14.31 -9.44 1.43
N GLN A 49 13.32 -10.19 1.92
CA GLN A 49 13.00 -11.54 1.47
C GLN A 49 11.97 -11.56 0.32
N LEU A 50 11.25 -10.45 0.12
CA LEU A 50 10.22 -10.32 -0.92
C LEU A 50 10.73 -9.58 -2.16
N VAL A 51 11.64 -8.63 -1.98
CA VAL A 51 12.15 -7.71 -3.01
C VAL A 51 13.67 -7.83 -3.09
N ARG A 52 14.20 -7.82 -4.31
CA ARG A 52 15.65 -7.95 -4.58
C ARG A 52 16.18 -6.71 -5.29
N LYS A 53 17.50 -6.54 -5.26
CA LYS A 53 18.19 -5.54 -6.08
C LYS A 53 17.92 -5.81 -7.56
N GLY A 54 17.59 -4.73 -8.29
CA GLY A 54 17.27 -4.80 -9.72
C GLY A 54 15.81 -5.15 -10.03
N ASP A 55 14.95 -5.41 -9.03
CA ASP A 55 13.55 -5.71 -9.27
C ASP A 55 12.78 -4.48 -9.76
N THR A 56 11.74 -4.73 -10.55
CA THR A 56 10.66 -3.77 -10.84
C THR A 56 9.51 -4.03 -9.88
N ALA A 57 9.23 -3.04 -9.03
CA ALA A 57 8.23 -3.15 -7.98
C ALA A 57 7.08 -2.13 -8.17
N ILE A 58 5.87 -2.51 -7.74
CA ILE A 58 4.70 -1.62 -7.70
C ILE A 58 4.18 -1.60 -6.26
N ASP A 59 3.99 -0.39 -5.70
CA ASP A 59 3.38 -0.16 -4.38
C ASP A 59 2.05 0.57 -4.59
N ILE A 60 0.95 -0.18 -4.50
CA ILE A 60 -0.42 0.31 -4.67
C ILE A 60 -0.97 0.67 -3.30
N GLY A 61 -1.34 1.94 -3.12
CA GLY A 61 -1.63 2.53 -1.81
C GLY A 61 -0.35 2.90 -1.07
N ALA A 62 0.56 3.61 -1.76
CA ALA A 62 1.89 3.94 -1.23
C ALA A 62 1.86 4.85 0.01
N ASN A 63 0.73 5.49 0.28
CA ASN A 63 0.50 6.30 1.46
C ASN A 63 1.64 7.33 1.64
N LEU A 64 2.17 7.50 2.84
CA LEU A 64 3.30 8.40 3.13
C LEU A 64 4.68 7.82 2.75
N GLY A 65 4.70 6.68 2.05
CA GLY A 65 5.93 6.01 1.60
C GLY A 65 6.49 4.99 2.60
N TYR A 66 5.64 4.46 3.47
CA TYR A 66 6.06 3.52 4.51
C TYR A 66 6.68 2.24 3.93
N TYR A 67 6.14 1.75 2.83
CA TYR A 67 6.67 0.65 2.02
C TYR A 67 7.49 1.17 0.82
N ALA A 68 7.00 2.19 0.10
CA ALA A 68 7.66 2.73 -1.08
C ALA A 68 9.14 3.06 -0.84
N ARG A 69 9.45 3.75 0.26
CA ARG A 69 10.82 4.16 0.55
C ARG A 69 11.77 2.97 0.77
N PRO A 70 11.48 1.98 1.65
CA PRO A 70 12.33 0.81 1.77
C PRO A 70 12.40 -0.05 0.51
N ILE A 71 11.32 -0.17 -0.27
CA ILE A 71 11.35 -0.90 -1.55
C ILE A 71 12.32 -0.21 -2.53
N ALA A 72 12.23 1.11 -2.72
CA ALA A 72 13.16 1.85 -3.57
C ALA A 72 14.62 1.72 -3.14
N ASP A 73 14.87 1.71 -1.81
CA ASP A 73 16.20 1.50 -1.25
C ASP A 73 16.74 0.08 -1.55
N ILE A 74 15.86 -0.96 -1.55
CA ILE A 74 16.22 -2.36 -1.82
C ILE A 74 16.46 -2.60 -3.31
N VAL A 75 15.56 -2.15 -4.20
CA VAL A 75 15.70 -2.38 -5.64
C VAL A 75 16.92 -1.65 -6.20
N GLY A 76 17.32 -0.51 -5.61
CA GLY A 76 18.53 0.23 -5.96
C GLY A 76 18.48 0.84 -7.37
N ALA A 77 19.62 1.30 -7.86
CA ALA A 77 19.71 2.01 -9.14
C ALA A 77 19.48 1.12 -10.37
N GLU A 78 19.56 -0.19 -10.23
CA GLU A 78 19.33 -1.18 -11.29
C GLU A 78 17.87 -1.62 -11.39
N GLY A 79 17.06 -1.34 -10.35
CA GLY A 79 15.64 -1.63 -10.31
C GLY A 79 14.81 -0.35 -10.36
N HIS A 80 13.48 -0.53 -10.31
CA HIS A 80 12.56 0.60 -10.34
C HIS A 80 11.33 0.36 -9.47
N LEU A 81 10.83 1.43 -8.84
CA LEU A 81 9.60 1.43 -8.09
C LEU A 81 8.55 2.32 -8.75
N TYR A 82 7.35 1.80 -8.93
CA TYR A 82 6.15 2.59 -9.23
C TYR A 82 5.30 2.67 -7.96
N ALA A 83 5.12 3.87 -7.42
CA ALA A 83 4.35 4.10 -6.18
C ALA A 83 3.08 4.88 -6.49
N VAL A 84 1.92 4.28 -6.22
CA VAL A 84 0.59 4.80 -6.55
C VAL A 84 -0.12 5.25 -5.29
N GLU A 85 -0.50 6.52 -5.21
CA GLU A 85 -1.22 7.13 -4.08
C GLU A 85 -2.25 8.13 -4.60
N PRO A 86 -3.57 7.88 -4.41
CA PRO A 86 -4.61 8.74 -4.98
C PRO A 86 -4.84 10.06 -4.26
N VAL A 87 -4.67 10.11 -2.92
CA VAL A 87 -5.05 11.27 -2.11
C VAL A 87 -4.03 12.41 -2.25
N PRO A 88 -4.39 13.58 -2.80
CA PRO A 88 -3.43 14.61 -3.18
C PRO A 88 -2.54 15.11 -2.03
N VAL A 89 -3.10 15.30 -0.82
CA VAL A 89 -2.33 15.76 0.33
C VAL A 89 -1.36 14.68 0.84
N ILE A 90 -1.73 13.41 0.77
CA ILE A 90 -0.85 12.27 1.12
C ILE A 90 0.24 12.17 0.06
N PHE A 91 -0.12 12.26 -1.22
CA PHE A 91 0.81 12.22 -2.34
C PHE A 91 1.88 13.33 -2.26
N SER A 92 1.50 14.57 -1.87
CA SER A 92 2.47 15.66 -1.69
C SER A 92 3.54 15.33 -0.63
N VAL A 93 3.12 14.64 0.43
CA VAL A 93 4.05 14.18 1.49
C VAL A 93 4.87 12.97 1.02
N LEU A 94 4.27 12.04 0.27
CA LEU A 94 4.97 10.92 -0.37
C LEU A 94 6.10 11.45 -1.26
N GLN A 95 5.81 12.40 -2.17
CA GLN A 95 6.83 13.04 -3.03
C GLN A 95 8.01 13.60 -2.21
N ARG A 96 7.72 14.23 -1.07
CA ARG A 96 8.76 14.75 -0.18
C ARG A 96 9.58 13.65 0.47
N ASN A 97 8.93 12.57 0.93
CA ASN A 97 9.58 11.45 1.60
C ASN A 97 10.43 10.60 0.63
N MET A 98 10.12 10.66 -0.67
CA MET A 98 10.83 9.95 -1.74
C MET A 98 11.94 10.75 -2.41
N ARG A 99 12.19 11.99 -1.99
CA ARG A 99 13.27 12.84 -2.57
C ARG A 99 14.61 12.12 -2.55
N GLY A 100 15.34 12.26 -3.68
CA GLY A 100 16.66 11.65 -3.89
C GLY A 100 16.60 10.15 -4.25
N ARG A 101 15.42 9.64 -4.64
CA ARG A 101 15.22 8.29 -5.17
C ARG A 101 14.80 8.37 -6.63
N ASP A 102 15.80 8.53 -7.51
CA ASP A 102 15.58 8.69 -8.95
C ASP A 102 15.09 7.38 -9.61
N ASN A 103 15.19 6.28 -8.88
CA ASN A 103 14.67 4.95 -9.24
C ASN A 103 13.20 4.74 -8.81
N ALA A 104 12.43 5.81 -8.59
CA ALA A 104 11.03 5.72 -8.24
C ALA A 104 10.17 6.69 -9.07
N THR A 105 9.10 6.16 -9.68
CA THR A 105 8.05 6.93 -10.33
C THR A 105 6.84 7.02 -9.40
N LEU A 106 6.40 8.24 -9.08
CA LEU A 106 5.28 8.48 -8.20
C LEU A 106 4.05 8.86 -9.01
N LEU A 107 2.94 8.17 -8.81
CA LEU A 107 1.72 8.28 -9.60
C LEU A 107 0.54 8.68 -8.70
N ASN A 108 -0.05 9.87 -8.97
CA ASN A 108 -1.21 10.35 -8.20
C ASN A 108 -2.53 9.88 -8.84
N TYR A 109 -2.78 8.57 -8.75
CA TYR A 109 -3.97 7.92 -9.26
C TYR A 109 -4.55 6.96 -8.22
N ALA A 110 -5.86 6.70 -8.30
CA ALA A 110 -6.45 5.48 -7.79
C ALA A 110 -6.36 4.40 -8.88
N LEU A 111 -6.21 3.14 -8.50
CA LEU A 111 -6.38 2.03 -9.44
C LEU A 111 -7.80 1.46 -9.34
N GLY A 112 -8.33 0.99 -10.46
CA GLY A 112 -9.64 0.36 -10.57
C GLY A 112 -9.94 -0.10 -11.98
N GLU A 113 -11.18 -0.46 -12.26
CA GLU A 113 -11.60 -1.04 -13.55
C GLU A 113 -12.01 -0.01 -14.61
N GLU A 114 -12.02 1.28 -14.26
CA GLU A 114 -12.47 2.37 -15.13
C GLU A 114 -11.48 3.54 -15.11
N GLU A 115 -11.54 4.36 -16.17
CA GLU A 115 -10.81 5.63 -16.23
C GLU A 115 -11.78 6.79 -16.01
N ARG A 116 -11.84 7.30 -14.78
CA ARG A 116 -12.73 8.40 -14.40
C ARG A 116 -12.27 9.17 -13.19
N ALA A 117 -12.82 10.35 -12.99
CA ALA A 117 -12.72 11.05 -11.70
C ALA A 117 -13.58 10.32 -10.65
N ILE A 118 -13.05 10.18 -9.45
CA ILE A 118 -13.73 9.56 -8.31
C ILE A 118 -13.69 10.49 -7.09
N GLU A 119 -14.66 10.32 -6.20
CA GLU A 119 -14.62 10.88 -4.86
C GLU A 119 -14.09 9.84 -3.88
N MET A 120 -13.13 10.24 -3.06
CA MET A 120 -12.61 9.45 -1.96
C MET A 120 -12.93 10.12 -0.64
N ALA A 121 -13.11 9.35 0.41
CA ALA A 121 -13.43 9.83 1.73
C ALA A 121 -12.53 9.24 2.81
N ASN A 122 -12.42 9.98 3.91
CA ASN A 122 -11.75 9.55 5.14
C ASN A 122 -12.63 9.90 6.34
N ASP A 123 -13.02 8.90 7.11
CA ASP A 123 -13.90 9.04 8.28
C ASP A 123 -13.16 9.06 9.63
N SER A 124 -11.83 8.94 9.60
CA SER A 124 -11.01 8.78 10.82
C SER A 124 -11.07 9.97 11.76
N VAL A 125 -11.29 11.19 11.25
CA VAL A 125 -11.40 12.40 12.08
C VAL A 125 -12.63 12.31 12.98
N ALA A 126 -13.78 11.88 12.43
CA ALA A 126 -15.00 11.65 13.21
C ALA A 126 -14.81 10.54 14.24
N ALA A 127 -14.17 9.44 13.86
CA ALA A 127 -13.99 8.27 14.71
C ALA A 127 -12.90 8.43 15.79
N ALA A 128 -11.78 9.08 15.45
CA ALA A 128 -10.59 9.12 16.32
C ALA A 128 -10.16 10.52 16.75
N GLY A 129 -10.68 11.59 16.14
CA GLY A 129 -10.31 12.99 16.41
C GLY A 129 -8.97 13.40 15.80
N TYR A 130 -8.47 12.64 14.82
CA TYR A 130 -7.30 12.95 13.99
C TYR A 130 -7.37 12.20 12.67
N PHE A 131 -6.65 12.69 11.66
CA PHE A 131 -6.62 12.07 10.34
C PHE A 131 -5.70 10.82 10.35
N GLY A 132 -6.29 9.66 10.06
CA GLY A 132 -5.59 8.38 9.88
C GLY A 132 -5.43 8.08 8.40
N THR A 133 -4.21 7.90 7.93
CA THR A 133 -3.92 7.72 6.50
C THR A 133 -4.33 6.36 5.95
N GLY A 134 -4.51 5.36 6.80
CA GLY A 134 -4.99 4.04 6.44
C GLY A 134 -6.52 3.92 6.56
N ARG A 135 -7.28 4.95 6.20
CA ARG A 135 -8.74 4.94 6.22
C ARG A 135 -9.33 5.76 5.08
N ASN A 136 -8.65 5.76 3.95
CA ASN A 136 -9.14 6.39 2.73
C ASN A 136 -9.80 5.34 1.86
N PHE A 137 -11.04 5.54 1.46
CA PHE A 137 -11.80 4.61 0.63
C PHE A 137 -12.50 5.34 -0.52
N VAL A 138 -12.80 4.60 -1.60
CA VAL A 138 -13.61 5.09 -2.71
C VAL A 138 -15.05 5.24 -2.23
N SER A 139 -15.63 6.43 -2.39
CA SER A 139 -17.00 6.70 -1.96
C SER A 139 -17.99 6.20 -3.00
N GLU A 140 -18.78 5.18 -2.64
CA GLU A 140 -19.86 4.64 -3.48
C GLU A 140 -21.27 4.94 -2.90
N GLY A 141 -21.39 5.83 -1.90
CA GLY A 141 -22.67 6.09 -1.24
C GLY A 141 -22.70 7.36 -0.37
N GLU A 142 -23.70 7.45 0.50
CA GLU A 142 -23.81 8.57 1.43
C GLU A 142 -22.69 8.56 2.46
N LEU A 143 -21.95 9.65 2.53
CA LEU A 143 -20.86 9.87 3.48
C LEU A 143 -21.35 10.59 4.73
N SER A 144 -20.67 10.34 5.85
CA SER A 144 -20.88 11.13 7.06
C SER A 144 -20.58 12.61 6.77
N LYS A 145 -21.29 13.53 7.46
CA LYS A 145 -21.10 14.99 7.29
C LYS A 145 -19.68 15.44 7.66
N ASP A 146 -19.00 14.69 8.50
CA ASP A 146 -17.66 15.00 9.02
C ASP A 146 -16.54 14.27 8.28
N ALA A 147 -16.85 13.52 7.20
CA ALA A 147 -15.85 12.86 6.37
C ALA A 147 -15.03 13.89 5.58
N VAL A 148 -13.72 13.75 5.62
CA VAL A 148 -12.82 14.52 4.76
C VAL A 148 -12.87 13.93 3.36
N ARG A 149 -13.12 14.78 2.34
CA ARG A 149 -13.32 14.34 0.95
C ARG A 149 -12.16 14.76 0.06
N PHE A 150 -11.86 13.93 -0.91
CA PHE A 150 -10.81 14.17 -1.92
C PHE A 150 -11.31 13.75 -3.28
N THR A 151 -10.88 14.44 -4.32
CA THR A 151 -11.06 14.00 -5.71
C THR A 151 -9.77 13.36 -6.21
N ALA A 152 -9.88 12.22 -6.86
CA ALA A 152 -8.77 11.53 -7.48
C ALA A 152 -9.14 11.09 -8.91
N GLN A 153 -8.12 10.82 -9.74
CA GLN A 153 -8.31 10.17 -11.04
C GLN A 153 -8.09 8.68 -10.87
N MET A 154 -9.07 7.88 -11.30
CA MET A 154 -8.92 6.42 -11.36
C MET A 154 -8.35 6.01 -12.72
N ARG A 155 -7.48 5.03 -12.71
CA ARG A 155 -6.85 4.42 -13.88
C ARG A 155 -6.89 2.90 -13.79
N ARG A 156 -6.91 2.25 -14.94
CA ARG A 156 -6.76 0.79 -15.01
C ARG A 156 -5.29 0.43 -14.83
N GLY A 157 -5.00 -0.35 -13.79
CA GLY A 157 -3.62 -0.76 -13.48
C GLY A 157 -3.03 -1.64 -14.58
N SER A 158 -3.83 -2.54 -15.18
CA SER A 158 -3.42 -3.38 -16.29
C SER A 158 -2.98 -2.60 -17.53
N GLN A 159 -3.56 -1.42 -17.77
CA GLN A 159 -3.17 -0.53 -18.87
C GLN A 159 -1.99 0.37 -18.50
N LEU A 160 -2.01 0.91 -17.27
CA LEU A 160 -0.97 1.82 -16.77
C LEU A 160 0.42 1.16 -16.76
N PHE A 161 0.48 -0.14 -16.52
CA PHE A 161 1.71 -0.94 -16.43
C PHE A 161 1.89 -1.93 -17.60
N ALA A 162 1.09 -1.81 -18.68
CA ALA A 162 1.10 -2.74 -19.81
C ALA A 162 2.47 -2.86 -20.49
N ASP A 163 3.19 -1.74 -20.60
CA ASP A 163 4.47 -1.63 -21.32
C ASP A 163 5.68 -2.04 -20.45
N LEU A 164 5.49 -2.40 -19.19
CA LEU A 164 6.58 -2.89 -18.35
C LEU A 164 7.07 -4.25 -18.86
N GLU A 165 8.37 -4.38 -19.08
CA GLU A 165 8.99 -5.62 -19.52
C GLU A 165 8.94 -6.72 -18.44
N ARG A 166 8.98 -6.29 -17.15
CA ARG A 166 8.91 -7.18 -16.00
C ARG A 166 8.25 -6.49 -14.81
N ILE A 167 7.57 -7.25 -13.99
CA ILE A 167 7.08 -6.88 -12.67
C ILE A 167 7.44 -8.03 -11.73
N ASP A 168 8.25 -7.77 -10.72
CA ASP A 168 8.78 -8.77 -9.80
C ASP A 168 8.05 -8.78 -8.46
N PHE A 169 7.55 -7.61 -8.05
CA PHE A 169 6.89 -7.45 -6.77
C PHE A 169 5.72 -6.46 -6.87
N ILE A 170 4.60 -6.80 -6.25
CA ILE A 170 3.45 -5.90 -6.08
C ILE A 170 3.04 -5.90 -4.60
N LYS A 171 2.98 -4.71 -3.99
CA LYS A 171 2.27 -4.51 -2.72
C LYS A 171 0.92 -3.86 -3.02
N CYS A 172 -0.16 -4.34 -2.42
CA CYS A 172 -1.48 -3.76 -2.52
C CYS A 172 -2.13 -3.64 -1.13
N ASP A 173 -2.50 -2.40 -0.77
CA ASP A 173 -3.10 -2.05 0.52
C ASP A 173 -3.91 -0.77 0.30
N ILE A 174 -5.19 -0.91 0.02
CA ILE A 174 -6.10 0.13 -0.45
C ILE A 174 -7.48 0.07 0.22
N GLU A 175 -7.49 -0.44 1.47
CA GLU A 175 -8.61 -0.32 2.38
C GLU A 175 -9.93 -0.92 1.85
N GLY A 176 -9.84 -2.16 1.32
CA GLY A 176 -10.98 -2.97 0.87
C GLY A 176 -11.29 -2.88 -0.63
N TYR A 177 -10.57 -2.05 -1.40
CA TYR A 177 -10.75 -1.97 -2.85
C TYR A 177 -9.89 -3.00 -3.61
N GLU A 178 -9.13 -3.85 -2.91
CA GLU A 178 -8.34 -4.96 -3.45
C GLU A 178 -9.19 -5.93 -4.26
N ARG A 179 -10.46 -6.12 -3.87
CA ARG A 179 -11.45 -6.95 -4.57
C ARG A 179 -11.71 -6.51 -6.02
N VAL A 180 -11.44 -5.25 -6.35
CA VAL A 180 -11.57 -4.68 -7.68
C VAL A 180 -10.22 -4.67 -8.41
N VAL A 181 -9.18 -4.19 -7.71
CA VAL A 181 -7.86 -3.97 -8.32
C VAL A 181 -7.14 -5.28 -8.63
N ILE A 182 -7.16 -6.27 -7.73
CA ILE A 182 -6.42 -7.53 -7.97
C ILE A 182 -6.96 -8.30 -9.17
N PRO A 183 -8.30 -8.50 -9.36
CA PRO A 183 -8.84 -9.08 -10.60
C PRO A 183 -8.52 -8.27 -11.87
N GLU A 184 -8.52 -6.94 -11.78
CA GLU A 184 -8.20 -6.06 -12.90
C GLU A 184 -6.74 -6.22 -13.36
N LEU A 185 -5.83 -6.49 -12.41
CA LEU A 185 -4.41 -6.74 -12.69
C LEU A 185 -4.12 -8.15 -13.26
N LYS A 186 -5.13 -9.03 -13.40
CA LYS A 186 -4.95 -10.42 -13.86
C LYS A 186 -4.03 -10.57 -15.08
N PRO A 187 -4.15 -9.77 -16.17
CA PRO A 187 -3.25 -9.91 -17.32
C PRO A 187 -1.77 -9.70 -16.99
N LEU A 188 -1.46 -8.82 -16.03
CA LEU A 188 -0.09 -8.59 -15.55
C LEU A 188 0.38 -9.73 -14.64
N LEU A 189 -0.50 -10.26 -13.79
CA LEU A 189 -0.19 -11.39 -12.92
C LEU A 189 0.14 -12.65 -13.73
N GLU A 190 -0.64 -12.93 -14.79
CA GLU A 190 -0.41 -14.06 -15.70
C GLU A 190 0.86 -13.91 -16.55
N ARG A 191 1.23 -12.68 -16.90
CA ARG A 191 2.41 -12.40 -17.72
C ARG A 191 3.71 -12.41 -16.93
N HIS A 192 3.71 -11.83 -15.72
CA HIS A 192 4.94 -11.54 -15.01
C HIS A 192 5.17 -12.42 -13.78
N HIS A 193 4.13 -13.03 -13.23
CA HIS A 193 4.16 -13.89 -12.04
C HIS A 193 4.89 -13.23 -10.85
N PRO A 194 4.57 -11.96 -10.48
CA PRO A 194 5.26 -11.27 -9.39
C PRO A 194 5.02 -11.96 -8.04
N THR A 195 5.89 -11.72 -7.08
CA THR A 195 5.54 -11.91 -5.66
C THR A 195 4.57 -10.80 -5.24
N LEU A 196 3.50 -11.12 -4.51
CA LEU A 196 2.58 -10.10 -4.00
C LEU A 196 2.57 -10.07 -2.48
N LEU A 197 2.37 -8.87 -1.94
CA LEU A 197 2.01 -8.63 -0.54
C LEU A 197 0.68 -7.86 -0.52
N ILE A 198 -0.37 -8.47 -0.01
CA ILE A 198 -1.73 -7.91 -0.05
C ILE A 198 -2.29 -7.82 1.38
N GLU A 199 -2.72 -6.61 1.78
CA GLU A 199 -3.58 -6.41 2.94
C GLU A 199 -5.04 -6.60 2.53
N THR A 200 -5.75 -7.52 3.19
CA THR A 200 -7.17 -7.78 2.92
C THR A 200 -7.81 -8.54 4.06
N ASP A 201 -9.12 -8.40 4.20
CA ASP A 201 -9.90 -9.04 5.27
C ASP A 201 -11.22 -9.67 4.78
N GLY A 202 -11.91 -10.36 5.68
CA GLY A 202 -13.27 -10.86 5.52
C GLY A 202 -13.53 -11.65 4.23
N ALA A 203 -14.62 -11.32 3.54
CA ALA A 203 -15.03 -11.96 2.30
C ALA A 203 -14.04 -11.68 1.16
N THR A 204 -13.57 -10.43 1.05
CA THR A 204 -12.57 -10.00 0.07
C THR A 204 -11.32 -10.88 0.12
N ARG A 205 -10.87 -11.22 1.32
CA ARG A 205 -9.71 -12.12 1.54
C ARG A 205 -9.91 -13.48 0.89
N ARG A 206 -11.06 -14.12 1.10
CA ARG A 206 -11.36 -15.45 0.52
C ARG A 206 -11.41 -15.41 -1.00
N ASP A 207 -12.03 -14.38 -1.57
CA ASP A 207 -12.14 -14.22 -3.03
C ASP A 207 -10.77 -14.01 -3.67
N ILE A 208 -9.91 -13.17 -3.08
CA ILE A 208 -8.54 -12.94 -3.55
C ILE A 208 -7.70 -14.21 -3.44
N VAL A 209 -7.77 -14.93 -2.31
CA VAL A 209 -7.04 -16.19 -2.15
C VAL A 209 -7.46 -17.21 -3.19
N SER A 210 -8.78 -17.36 -3.46
CA SER A 210 -9.29 -18.26 -4.50
C SER A 210 -8.74 -17.89 -5.88
N LEU A 211 -8.85 -16.61 -6.27
CA LEU A 211 -8.34 -16.12 -7.54
C LEU A 211 -6.83 -16.39 -7.69
N MET A 212 -6.05 -16.10 -6.67
CA MET A 212 -4.60 -16.26 -6.73
C MET A 212 -4.18 -17.74 -6.79
N VAL A 213 -4.90 -18.62 -6.09
CA VAL A 213 -4.68 -20.08 -6.18
C VAL A 213 -5.00 -20.59 -7.59
N ASP A 214 -6.11 -20.13 -8.21
CA ASP A 214 -6.47 -20.46 -9.60
C ASP A 214 -5.43 -19.99 -10.61
N LEU A 215 -4.73 -18.88 -10.31
CA LEU A 215 -3.59 -18.36 -11.08
C LEU A 215 -2.26 -19.08 -10.78
N GLY A 216 -2.24 -20.10 -9.95
CA GLY A 216 -1.06 -20.91 -9.64
C GLY A 216 -0.18 -20.38 -8.51
N TYR A 217 -0.69 -19.46 -7.69
CA TYR A 217 0.04 -18.95 -6.53
C TYR A 217 -0.20 -19.78 -5.28
N ARG A 218 0.77 -19.76 -4.38
CA ARG A 218 0.63 -20.22 -2.99
C ARG A 218 0.58 -19.03 -2.07
N ALA A 219 -0.27 -19.13 -1.05
CA ALA A 219 -0.48 -18.09 -0.06
C ALA A 219 0.26 -18.39 1.24
N TYR A 220 0.93 -17.38 1.78
CA TYR A 220 1.69 -17.43 3.03
C TYR A 220 1.34 -16.23 3.91
N MET A 221 1.63 -16.36 5.21
CA MET A 221 1.62 -15.27 6.18
C MET A 221 2.91 -15.29 6.98
N LEU A 222 3.19 -14.20 7.74
CA LEU A 222 4.36 -14.17 8.60
C LEU A 222 4.02 -14.60 10.02
N GLU A 223 4.80 -15.55 10.55
CA GLU A 223 4.85 -15.86 11.98
C GLU A 223 6.27 -15.72 12.49
N ALA A 224 6.46 -14.77 13.42
CA ALA A 224 7.76 -14.46 13.97
C ALA A 224 8.85 -14.18 12.91
N GLY A 225 8.48 -13.54 11.79
CA GLY A 225 9.37 -13.21 10.68
C GLY A 225 9.66 -14.36 9.71
N VAL A 226 8.96 -15.49 9.85
CA VAL A 226 9.06 -16.66 8.94
C VAL A 226 7.77 -16.78 8.14
N GLU A 227 7.90 -17.07 6.83
CA GLU A 227 6.74 -17.38 5.99
C GLU A 227 6.22 -18.78 6.31
N VAL A 228 4.95 -18.84 6.71
CA VAL A 228 4.21 -20.08 6.95
C VAL A 228 2.99 -20.14 6.02
N PRO A 229 2.46 -21.33 5.68
CA PRO A 229 1.24 -21.43 4.90
C PRO A 229 0.11 -20.57 5.52
N LEU A 230 -0.68 -19.94 4.67
CA LEU A 230 -1.75 -19.06 5.10
C LEU A 230 -2.83 -19.82 5.89
N GLU A 231 -3.17 -19.32 7.06
CA GLU A 231 -4.44 -19.61 7.73
C GLU A 231 -5.47 -18.57 7.27
N VAL A 232 -6.50 -19.01 6.56
CA VAL A 232 -7.48 -18.11 5.89
C VAL A 232 -8.17 -17.15 6.85
N GLU A 233 -8.43 -17.59 8.08
CA GLU A 233 -9.07 -16.79 9.15
C GLU A 233 -8.08 -15.83 9.87
N SER A 234 -6.81 -15.81 9.47
CA SER A 234 -5.82 -14.88 10.01
C SER A 234 -6.15 -13.43 9.62
N ASP A 235 -5.81 -12.48 10.47
CA ASP A 235 -5.89 -11.02 10.23
C ASP A 235 -4.57 -10.42 9.70
N LYS A 236 -3.63 -11.27 9.26
CA LYS A 236 -2.32 -10.85 8.74
C LYS A 236 -2.38 -10.62 7.23
N ASP A 237 -1.50 -9.76 6.72
CA ASP A 237 -1.29 -9.60 5.29
C ASP A 237 -0.86 -10.92 4.65
N ILE A 238 -1.18 -11.08 3.38
CA ILE A 238 -0.91 -12.30 2.62
C ILE A 238 0.27 -12.08 1.68
N ILE A 239 1.21 -13.01 1.72
CA ILE A 239 2.29 -13.11 0.72
C ILE A 239 1.86 -14.18 -0.29
N PHE A 240 1.79 -13.81 -1.58
CA PHE A 240 1.57 -14.75 -2.65
C PHE A 240 2.86 -14.99 -3.43
N ARG A 241 3.21 -16.27 -3.61
CA ARG A 241 4.36 -16.70 -4.40
C ARG A 241 3.91 -17.61 -5.52
N TYR A 242 4.32 -17.29 -6.75
CA TYR A 242 4.03 -18.14 -7.91
C TYR A 242 4.78 -19.46 -7.80
N ASN A 243 4.09 -20.55 -8.11
CA ASN A 243 4.64 -21.89 -8.08
C ASN A 243 5.35 -22.16 -9.42
N ARG A 244 6.66 -21.91 -9.48
CA ARG A 244 7.48 -22.25 -10.66
C ARG A 244 7.69 -23.74 -10.77
#